data_86c9e84784919a6e88527b9757ddb8b2
#
_entry.id   86c9e84784919a6e88527b9757ddb8b2
#
_cell.length_a   1.000
_cell.length_b   1.000
_cell.length_c   1.000
_cell.angle_alpha   90.00
_cell.angle_beta   90.00
_cell.angle_gamma   90.00
#
_symmetry.space_group_name_H-M   'P 1'
#
loop_
_entity.id
_entity.type
_entity.pdbx_description
1 polymer ?
#
loop_
_entity_poly.entity_id
_entity_poly.type
_entity_poly.pdbx_seq_one_letter_code
_entity_poly.pdbx_strand_id
1 'polypeptide(L)'
;MKHFFSVVPAFLLVNFVGSIFAAEIPGLVKEAPAGVRSVKTTEGYMIPYTVKLNDDVSFEMIPIPGGKYKLGSPANEKGRNSDPGSDRSDEGPQVEVEIAPFWLGKCEVTWAEYKLWMEYERIFKMPDGKTAAAVNEKNTADAVTAPSALYEPTYTFEHGEDPKLPAATMSQFGARQYTKWLSKKSGQFFRLPNEAEWEYACRAGTTTAYSFGDDPKQLGDYAWTAANSEEKPHFVGLKKPNPWGLHDMHGNVLEWTLDAYSKDGYKFLVGAKPGSGLALTNWPKELFPRVLRGGSFEFDPALARSAARLASDDEKWYDTDPNRPKSPWWLTDDPARGIGMRVVRPTILPDTAELPKLWEIDNEQTEAGVTERLGQGRGSQGVIIPPGK
;
A
#
# COMPACT_ATOMS: atom_id res chain seq x y z
N MET A 1 -38.82 0.24 -75.32
CA MET A 1 -37.81 -0.38 -74.41
C MET A 1 -36.71 0.61 -74.18
N LYS A 2 -36.69 1.26 -73.00
CA LYS A 2 -35.68 2.19 -72.61
C LYS A 2 -34.93 1.58 -71.39
N HIS A 3 -33.68 1.22 -71.58
CA HIS A 3 -32.80 0.74 -70.50
C HIS A 3 -32.31 1.91 -69.68
N PHE A 4 -32.63 1.92 -68.39
CA PHE A 4 -32.03 2.82 -67.37
C PHE A 4 -30.76 2.12 -66.80
N PHE A 5 -29.62 2.70 -67.04
CA PHE A 5 -28.38 2.36 -66.31
C PHE A 5 -28.33 3.15 -64.97
N SER A 6 -28.37 2.42 -63.89
CA SER A 6 -28.19 2.98 -62.55
C SER A 6 -26.71 3.00 -62.25
N VAL A 7 -26.17 4.20 -62.05
CA VAL A 7 -24.78 4.42 -61.59
C VAL A 7 -24.81 4.46 -60.06
N VAL A 8 -24.18 3.46 -59.41
CA VAL A 8 -23.97 3.44 -57.97
C VAL A 8 -22.65 4.20 -57.69
N PRO A 9 -22.65 5.25 -56.87
CA PRO A 9 -21.41 5.90 -56.47
C PRO A 9 -20.65 5.02 -55.48
N ALA A 10 -19.38 4.73 -55.80
CA ALA A 10 -18.45 4.09 -54.91
C ALA A 10 -18.09 5.06 -53.76
N PHE A 11 -18.52 4.72 -52.53
CA PHE A 11 -18.05 5.39 -51.32
C PHE A 11 -16.61 4.93 -51.03
N LEU A 12 -15.67 5.84 -51.19
CA LEU A 12 -14.32 5.68 -50.68
C LEU A 12 -14.38 5.67 -49.12
N LEU A 13 -14.23 4.48 -48.52
CA LEU A 13 -13.97 4.36 -47.11
C LEU A 13 -12.53 4.89 -46.84
N VAL A 14 -12.42 6.12 -46.41
CA VAL A 14 -11.19 6.65 -45.82
C VAL A 14 -11.05 6.00 -44.44
N ASN A 15 -10.24 4.95 -44.35
CA ASN A 15 -9.80 4.40 -43.08
C ASN A 15 -8.96 5.45 -42.33
N PHE A 16 -9.58 6.19 -41.42
CA PHE A 16 -8.88 6.92 -40.42
C PHE A 16 -8.27 5.90 -39.44
N VAL A 17 -7.06 5.48 -39.70
CA VAL A 17 -6.22 4.84 -38.67
C VAL A 17 -5.84 5.96 -37.70
N GLY A 18 -6.75 6.21 -36.75
CA GLY A 18 -6.42 7.00 -35.59
C GLY A 18 -5.33 6.27 -34.82
N SER A 19 -4.15 6.82 -34.79
CA SER A 19 -3.11 6.42 -33.85
C SER A 19 -3.70 6.55 -32.45
N ILE A 20 -4.09 5.44 -31.85
CA ILE A 20 -4.37 5.37 -30.42
C ILE A 20 -3.01 5.62 -29.77
N PHE A 21 -2.75 6.86 -29.37
CA PHE A 21 -1.65 7.16 -28.47
C PHE A 21 -1.95 6.35 -27.20
N ALA A 22 -1.22 5.27 -26.99
CA ALA A 22 -1.20 4.60 -25.70
C ALA A 22 -0.88 5.66 -24.65
N ALA A 23 -1.78 5.84 -23.68
CA ALA A 23 -1.57 6.80 -22.61
C ALA A 23 -0.20 6.53 -21.99
N GLU A 24 0.64 7.57 -21.90
CA GLU A 24 1.97 7.43 -21.30
C GLU A 24 1.83 6.90 -19.88
N ILE A 25 2.53 5.81 -19.59
CA ILE A 25 2.58 5.23 -18.25
C ILE A 25 3.53 6.10 -17.42
N PRO A 26 3.07 6.87 -16.41
CA PRO A 26 3.93 7.69 -15.60
C PRO A 26 5.10 6.89 -15.01
N GLY A 27 6.31 7.43 -15.12
CA GLY A 27 7.52 6.75 -14.66
C GLY A 27 8.07 5.67 -15.60
N LEU A 28 7.47 5.41 -16.76
CA LEU A 28 8.01 4.50 -17.79
C LEU A 28 8.49 5.33 -18.99
N VAL A 29 9.76 5.20 -19.35
CA VAL A 29 10.38 5.92 -20.46
C VAL A 29 11.07 4.95 -21.43
N LYS A 30 11.22 5.33 -22.68
CA LYS A 30 11.85 4.47 -23.71
C LYS A 30 13.37 4.34 -23.51
N GLU A 31 14.01 5.38 -23.02
CA GLU A 31 15.46 5.44 -22.80
C GLU A 31 15.75 5.86 -21.37
N ALA A 32 16.81 5.28 -20.78
CA ALA A 32 17.25 5.63 -19.43
C ALA A 32 17.82 7.04 -19.40
N PRO A 33 17.27 7.97 -18.62
CA PRO A 33 17.85 9.31 -18.50
C PRO A 33 19.21 9.25 -17.82
N ALA A 34 20.17 10.04 -18.29
CA ALA A 34 21.50 10.09 -17.69
C ALA A 34 21.44 10.57 -16.23
N GLY A 35 22.14 9.87 -15.34
CA GLY A 35 22.21 10.21 -13.91
C GLY A 35 20.94 9.92 -13.09
N VAL A 36 19.89 9.37 -13.69
CA VAL A 36 18.67 8.96 -12.99
C VAL A 36 18.69 7.46 -12.77
N ARG A 37 18.42 7.03 -11.54
CA ARG A 37 18.22 5.61 -11.27
C ARG A 37 17.08 5.08 -12.15
N SER A 38 17.34 4.03 -12.89
CA SER A 38 16.35 3.41 -13.74
C SER A 38 16.37 1.89 -13.62
N VAL A 39 15.24 1.25 -13.83
CA VAL A 39 15.07 -0.19 -13.88
C VAL A 39 14.64 -0.60 -15.27
N LYS A 40 15.44 -1.41 -15.96
CA LYS A 40 15.12 -1.90 -17.30
C LYS A 40 14.01 -2.95 -17.24
N THR A 41 13.02 -2.82 -18.10
CA THR A 41 11.93 -3.78 -18.31
C THR A 41 11.81 -4.14 -19.79
N THR A 42 10.87 -5.01 -20.14
CA THR A 42 10.54 -5.32 -21.54
C THR A 42 9.91 -4.15 -22.29
N GLU A 43 9.28 -3.22 -21.56
CA GLU A 43 8.52 -2.09 -22.12
C GLU A 43 9.32 -0.77 -22.15
N GLY A 44 10.51 -0.75 -21.53
CA GLY A 44 11.33 0.43 -21.41
C GLY A 44 12.08 0.51 -20.09
N TYR A 45 12.22 1.71 -19.55
CA TYR A 45 12.91 1.96 -18.28
C TYR A 45 11.96 2.61 -17.29
N MET A 46 11.81 1.97 -16.14
CA MET A 46 11.13 2.58 -15.00
C MET A 46 12.06 3.58 -14.32
N ILE A 47 11.56 4.76 -14.05
CA ILE A 47 12.25 5.83 -13.34
C ILE A 47 11.44 6.29 -12.13
N PRO A 48 12.05 6.97 -11.13
CA PRO A 48 11.29 7.66 -10.10
C PRO A 48 10.34 8.68 -10.72
N TYR A 49 9.15 8.81 -10.18
CA TYR A 49 8.20 9.82 -10.62
C TYR A 49 7.35 10.33 -9.47
N THR A 50 6.75 11.50 -9.66
CA THR A 50 5.89 12.14 -8.66
C THR A 50 4.42 11.94 -9.02
N VAL A 51 3.63 11.51 -8.05
CA VAL A 51 2.17 11.47 -8.11
C VAL A 51 1.63 12.74 -7.48
N LYS A 52 0.91 13.55 -8.26
CA LYS A 52 0.25 14.75 -7.75
C LYS A 52 -1.19 14.43 -7.35
N LEU A 53 -1.58 14.77 -6.14
CA LEU A 53 -2.94 14.62 -5.64
C LEU A 53 -3.73 15.91 -5.76
N ASN A 54 -3.07 17.05 -5.57
CA ASN A 54 -3.54 18.41 -5.84
C ASN A 54 -2.31 19.33 -6.03
N ASP A 55 -2.50 20.65 -5.96
CA ASP A 55 -1.40 21.61 -6.15
C ASP A 55 -0.38 21.60 -5.00
N ASP A 56 -0.80 21.22 -3.79
CA ASP A 56 0.01 21.29 -2.56
C ASP A 56 0.52 19.92 -2.11
N VAL A 57 -0.12 18.81 -2.52
CA VAL A 57 0.17 17.47 -2.03
C VAL A 57 0.60 16.56 -3.17
N SER A 58 1.77 15.98 -3.00
CA SER A 58 2.34 15.00 -3.92
C SER A 58 3.29 14.06 -3.18
N PHE A 59 3.56 12.89 -3.76
CA PHE A 59 4.53 11.92 -3.25
C PHE A 59 5.34 11.28 -4.36
N GLU A 60 6.48 10.71 -4.01
CA GLU A 60 7.39 10.08 -4.96
C GLU A 60 7.23 8.56 -4.97
N MET A 61 7.30 7.98 -6.16
CA MET A 61 7.35 6.54 -6.41
C MET A 61 8.72 6.13 -6.90
N ILE A 62 9.31 5.12 -6.25
CA ILE A 62 10.66 4.63 -6.55
C ILE A 62 10.57 3.31 -7.33
N PRO A 63 11.27 3.14 -8.46
CA PRO A 63 11.28 1.92 -9.22
C PRO A 63 12.07 0.82 -8.49
N ILE A 64 11.44 -0.32 -8.29
CA ILE A 64 12.01 -1.51 -7.66
C ILE A 64 12.27 -2.53 -8.77
N PRO A 65 13.52 -3.04 -8.92
CA PRO A 65 13.84 -4.04 -9.93
C PRO A 65 13.12 -5.35 -9.64
N GLY A 66 12.76 -6.07 -10.68
CA GLY A 66 12.38 -7.47 -10.53
C GLY A 66 13.59 -8.33 -10.17
N GLY A 67 13.34 -9.51 -9.62
CA GLY A 67 14.41 -10.45 -9.30
C GLY A 67 14.01 -11.54 -8.33
N LYS A 68 14.95 -12.43 -8.06
CA LYS A 68 14.79 -13.53 -7.12
C LYS A 68 15.48 -13.20 -5.80
N TYR A 69 14.86 -13.60 -4.70
CA TYR A 69 15.46 -13.51 -3.38
C TYR A 69 14.90 -14.59 -2.45
N LYS A 70 15.52 -14.77 -1.30
CA LYS A 70 15.01 -15.65 -0.25
C LYS A 70 14.16 -14.84 0.73
N LEU A 71 12.85 -15.06 0.69
CA LEU A 71 11.88 -14.51 1.63
C LEU A 71 12.09 -15.13 3.01
N GLY A 72 12.07 -14.32 4.05
CA GLY A 72 12.28 -14.72 5.43
C GLY A 72 13.75 -14.71 5.87
N SER A 73 14.03 -15.17 7.08
CA SER A 73 15.35 -15.17 7.66
C SER A 73 15.82 -16.57 8.03
N PRO A 74 17.15 -16.84 7.99
CA PRO A 74 17.70 -18.07 8.51
C PRO A 74 17.63 -18.08 10.04
N ALA A 75 17.53 -19.28 10.65
CA ALA A 75 17.40 -19.41 12.11
C ALA A 75 18.53 -18.76 12.91
N ASN A 76 19.70 -18.59 12.29
CA ASN A 76 20.86 -17.97 12.89
C ASN A 76 21.06 -16.49 12.50
N GLU A 77 20.04 -15.83 11.92
CA GLU A 77 20.13 -14.40 11.61
C GLU A 77 20.36 -13.60 12.90
N LYS A 78 21.31 -12.68 12.84
CA LYS A 78 21.65 -11.85 13.98
C LYS A 78 20.45 -11.00 14.42
N GLY A 79 20.11 -11.06 15.70
CA GLY A 79 18.96 -10.33 16.28
C GLY A 79 17.61 -11.02 16.14
N ARG A 80 17.50 -12.13 15.39
CA ARG A 80 16.23 -12.84 15.20
C ARG A 80 15.59 -13.30 16.51
N ASN A 81 16.37 -13.82 17.44
CA ASN A 81 15.91 -14.37 18.72
C ASN A 81 16.31 -13.50 19.90
N SER A 82 16.50 -12.19 19.69
CA SER A 82 16.89 -11.27 20.76
C SER A 82 15.72 -10.85 21.65
N ASP A 83 14.48 -11.07 21.21
CA ASP A 83 13.27 -10.80 21.97
C ASP A 83 13.00 -11.98 22.92
N PRO A 84 13.08 -11.80 24.25
CA PRO A 84 12.87 -12.87 25.23
C PRO A 84 11.50 -13.52 25.07
N GLY A 85 11.46 -14.84 24.88
CA GLY A 85 10.22 -15.60 24.71
C GLY A 85 9.68 -15.72 23.30
N SER A 86 10.34 -15.11 22.31
CA SER A 86 10.02 -15.25 20.90
C SER A 86 11.00 -16.16 20.20
N ASP A 87 10.52 -17.21 19.55
CA ASP A 87 11.34 -18.09 18.72
C ASP A 87 11.45 -17.61 17.26
N ARG A 88 10.64 -16.60 16.86
CA ARG A 88 10.57 -16.05 15.50
C ARG A 88 10.55 -17.12 14.40
N SER A 89 10.01 -18.29 14.69
CA SER A 89 9.86 -19.38 13.71
C SER A 89 8.98 -18.96 12.53
N ASP A 90 8.11 -17.99 12.76
CA ASP A 90 7.24 -17.35 11.77
C ASP A 90 8.00 -16.62 10.65
N GLU A 91 9.27 -16.29 10.82
CA GLU A 91 10.14 -15.75 9.75
C GLU A 91 10.70 -16.83 8.81
N GLY A 92 10.27 -18.07 8.93
CA GLY A 92 10.72 -19.22 8.15
C GLY A 92 9.58 -20.12 7.70
N PRO A 93 9.89 -21.19 6.95
CA PRO A 93 11.17 -21.47 6.32
C PRO A 93 11.52 -20.44 5.24
N GLN A 94 12.81 -20.20 4.99
CA GLN A 94 13.21 -19.37 3.84
C GLN A 94 12.77 -20.03 2.54
N VAL A 95 12.10 -19.25 1.67
CA VAL A 95 11.64 -19.70 0.36
C VAL A 95 12.18 -18.75 -0.71
N GLU A 96 12.79 -19.31 -1.78
CA GLU A 96 13.14 -18.51 -2.94
C GLU A 96 11.88 -18.12 -3.69
N VAL A 97 11.67 -16.82 -3.86
CA VAL A 97 10.55 -16.23 -4.58
C VAL A 97 11.05 -15.29 -5.68
N GLU A 98 10.22 -15.05 -6.68
CA GLU A 98 10.49 -14.12 -7.77
C GLU A 98 9.54 -12.92 -7.68
N ILE A 99 10.10 -11.73 -7.73
CA ILE A 99 9.35 -10.47 -7.69
C ILE A 99 9.38 -9.82 -9.07
N ALA A 100 8.21 -9.49 -9.60
CA ALA A 100 8.12 -8.66 -10.79
C ALA A 100 8.53 -7.21 -10.47
N PRO A 101 9.04 -6.42 -11.42
CA PRO A 101 9.33 -5.01 -11.17
C PRO A 101 8.05 -4.24 -10.84
N PHE A 102 8.15 -3.27 -9.92
CA PHE A 102 7.05 -2.42 -9.49
C PHE A 102 7.57 -1.05 -8.99
N TRP A 103 6.68 -0.08 -8.79
CA TRP A 103 7.01 1.14 -8.04
C TRP A 103 6.47 1.05 -6.63
N LEU A 104 7.25 1.55 -5.69
CA LEU A 104 6.89 1.64 -4.27
C LEU A 104 6.97 3.09 -3.80
N GLY A 105 6.06 3.50 -2.92
CA GLY A 105 6.13 4.80 -2.26
C GLY A 105 7.48 4.99 -1.58
N LYS A 106 8.13 6.13 -1.83
CA LYS A 106 9.46 6.46 -1.28
C LYS A 106 9.49 6.42 0.25
N CYS A 107 8.42 6.90 0.84
CA CYS A 107 8.17 6.94 2.28
C CYS A 107 6.81 6.29 2.59
N GLU A 108 6.47 6.21 3.87
CA GLU A 108 5.10 5.93 4.30
C GLU A 108 4.15 7.03 3.81
N VAL A 109 2.86 6.70 3.69
CA VAL A 109 1.81 7.68 3.39
C VAL A 109 1.70 8.68 4.53
N THR A 110 1.73 9.96 4.22
CA THR A 110 1.69 11.05 5.21
C THR A 110 0.27 11.51 5.53
N TRP A 111 0.13 12.28 6.62
CA TRP A 111 -1.15 12.95 6.93
C TRP A 111 -1.59 13.91 5.83
N ALA A 112 -0.66 14.58 5.13
CA ALA A 112 -0.99 15.40 3.98
C ALA A 112 -1.76 14.62 2.90
N GLU A 113 -1.32 13.40 2.61
CA GLU A 113 -1.90 12.52 1.61
C GLU A 113 -3.20 11.86 2.11
N TYR A 114 -3.17 11.29 3.33
CA TYR A 114 -4.27 10.51 3.87
C TYR A 114 -5.51 11.37 4.20
N LYS A 115 -5.30 12.60 4.69
CA LYS A 115 -6.39 13.55 4.99
C LYS A 115 -7.20 13.91 3.77
N LEU A 116 -6.63 13.90 2.56
CA LEU A 116 -7.39 14.13 1.34
C LEU A 116 -8.48 13.09 1.11
N TRP A 117 -8.27 11.87 1.57
CA TRP A 117 -9.26 10.81 1.52
C TRP A 117 -10.20 10.83 2.72
N MET A 118 -9.69 11.07 3.93
CA MET A 118 -10.52 11.04 5.13
C MET A 118 -11.44 12.27 5.28
N GLU A 119 -11.10 13.39 4.64
CA GLU A 119 -11.95 14.57 4.65
C GLU A 119 -13.18 14.39 3.76
N TYR A 120 -14.31 14.10 4.39
CA TYR A 120 -15.60 13.78 3.78
C TYR A 120 -16.03 14.69 2.64
N GLU A 121 -15.91 15.99 2.79
CA GLU A 121 -16.35 16.94 1.78
C GLU A 121 -15.51 16.91 0.50
N ARG A 122 -14.23 16.56 0.61
CA ARG A 122 -13.29 16.55 -0.51
C ARG A 122 -13.39 15.29 -1.37
N ILE A 123 -13.85 14.17 -0.82
CA ILE A 123 -14.03 12.93 -1.60
C ILE A 123 -15.11 13.11 -2.66
N PHE A 124 -16.17 13.86 -2.34
CA PHE A 124 -17.31 14.09 -3.22
C PHE A 124 -17.24 15.42 -3.98
N LYS A 125 -16.36 16.32 -3.57
CA LYS A 125 -16.03 17.54 -4.32
C LYS A 125 -14.66 17.33 -4.98
N MET A 126 -14.68 16.93 -6.24
CA MET A 126 -13.45 16.86 -7.04
C MET A 126 -12.80 18.26 -7.08
N PRO A 127 -11.46 18.36 -7.29
CA PRO A 127 -10.76 19.65 -7.37
C PRO A 127 -11.34 20.60 -8.42
N ASP A 128 -12.00 20.06 -9.43
CA ASP A 128 -12.74 20.81 -10.47
C ASP A 128 -14.17 21.20 -10.08
N GLY A 129 -14.55 21.01 -8.82
CA GLY A 129 -15.89 21.31 -8.30
C GLY A 129 -16.98 20.31 -8.67
N LYS A 130 -16.64 19.21 -9.37
CA LYS A 130 -17.61 18.16 -9.67
C LYS A 130 -17.87 17.29 -8.45
N THR A 131 -19.11 16.87 -8.29
CA THR A 131 -19.52 15.96 -7.23
C THR A 131 -19.32 14.51 -7.69
N ALA A 132 -18.87 13.64 -6.80
CA ALA A 132 -18.85 12.21 -7.07
C ALA A 132 -20.26 11.69 -7.39
N ALA A 133 -20.35 10.71 -8.29
CA ALA A 133 -21.63 10.11 -8.61
C ALA A 133 -22.16 9.28 -7.44
N ALA A 134 -23.48 9.29 -7.26
CA ALA A 134 -24.15 8.42 -6.29
C ALA A 134 -23.94 6.95 -6.66
N VAL A 135 -23.84 6.09 -5.66
CA VAL A 135 -23.71 4.64 -5.83
C VAL A 135 -25.04 4.04 -6.25
N ASN A 136 -25.00 3.16 -7.23
CA ASN A 136 -26.13 2.36 -7.71
C ASN A 136 -25.64 0.96 -8.18
N GLU A 137 -26.55 0.11 -8.55
CA GLU A 137 -26.24 -1.28 -8.96
C GLU A 137 -25.21 -1.39 -10.10
N LYS A 138 -25.11 -0.38 -10.96
CA LYS A 138 -24.21 -0.38 -12.13
C LYS A 138 -22.80 0.08 -11.79
N ASN A 139 -22.59 0.81 -10.70
CA ASN A 139 -21.31 1.40 -10.33
C ASN A 139 -20.79 1.01 -8.94
N THR A 140 -21.45 0.08 -8.27
CA THR A 140 -21.08 -0.37 -6.91
C THR A 140 -19.63 -0.86 -6.84
N ALA A 141 -19.13 -1.55 -7.87
CA ALA A 141 -17.74 -2.02 -7.92
C ALA A 141 -16.71 -0.88 -7.92
N ASP A 142 -17.10 0.30 -8.39
CA ASP A 142 -16.27 1.51 -8.43
C ASP A 142 -16.43 2.40 -7.19
N ALA A 143 -17.33 2.05 -6.29
CA ALA A 143 -17.60 2.84 -5.10
C ALA A 143 -16.41 2.80 -4.13
N VAL A 144 -16.10 3.95 -3.55
CA VAL A 144 -15.08 4.11 -2.51
C VAL A 144 -15.77 4.54 -1.23
N THR A 145 -15.45 3.88 -0.12
CA THR A 145 -15.91 4.30 1.19
C THR A 145 -14.91 5.27 1.81
N ALA A 146 -15.41 6.33 2.43
CA ALA A 146 -14.64 7.25 3.25
C ALA A 146 -14.95 7.02 4.73
N PRO A 147 -13.97 7.20 5.62
CA PRO A 147 -14.14 6.91 7.03
C PRO A 147 -15.17 7.83 7.68
N SER A 148 -15.78 7.32 8.76
CA SER A 148 -16.52 8.17 9.67
C SER A 148 -15.58 9.20 10.31
N ALA A 149 -16.14 10.34 10.73
CA ALA A 149 -15.39 11.26 11.58
C ALA A 149 -14.84 10.51 12.80
N LEU A 150 -13.65 10.90 13.21
CA LEU A 150 -13.03 10.35 14.42
C LEU A 150 -13.91 10.66 15.63
N TYR A 151 -14.17 9.64 16.45
CA TYR A 151 -14.92 9.83 17.69
C TYR A 151 -14.11 10.64 18.69
N GLU A 152 -12.84 10.28 18.85
CA GLU A 152 -11.89 10.97 19.72
C GLU A 152 -10.60 11.25 18.93
N PRO A 153 -10.49 12.41 18.27
CA PRO A 153 -9.33 12.74 17.44
C PRO A 153 -7.99 12.69 18.17
N THR A 154 -7.98 12.91 19.49
CA THR A 154 -6.76 12.91 20.29
C THR A 154 -6.02 11.56 20.29
N TYR A 155 -6.72 10.45 20.11
CA TYR A 155 -6.07 9.15 19.98
C TYR A 155 -5.35 8.98 18.65
N THR A 156 -6.03 9.32 17.56
CA THR A 156 -5.44 9.22 16.22
C THR A 156 -4.29 10.23 16.05
N PHE A 157 -4.43 11.42 16.64
CA PHE A 157 -3.45 12.49 16.52
C PHE A 157 -2.66 12.71 17.80
N GLU A 158 -2.49 11.71 18.65
CA GLU A 158 -1.72 11.84 19.90
C GLU A 158 -0.32 12.38 19.67
N HIS A 159 0.34 11.94 18.62
CA HIS A 159 1.66 12.44 18.23
C HIS A 159 1.62 13.63 17.27
N GLY A 160 0.43 14.23 17.09
CA GLY A 160 0.22 15.35 16.20
C GLY A 160 -0.30 14.95 14.82
N GLU A 161 -0.64 15.94 14.04
CA GLU A 161 -1.23 15.82 12.72
C GLU A 161 -0.49 16.65 11.66
N ASP A 162 0.81 16.90 11.92
CA ASP A 162 1.63 17.62 10.95
C ASP A 162 1.60 16.90 9.59
N PRO A 163 1.43 17.64 8.49
CA PRO A 163 1.34 17.08 7.14
C PRO A 163 2.48 16.12 6.76
N LYS A 164 3.65 16.25 7.37
CA LYS A 164 4.85 15.44 7.07
C LYS A 164 5.01 14.22 7.97
N LEU A 165 4.20 14.07 9.00
CA LEU A 165 4.17 12.84 9.80
C LEU A 165 3.52 11.71 8.99
N PRO A 166 3.94 10.45 9.21
CA PRO A 166 3.23 9.30 8.64
C PRO A 166 1.81 9.26 9.19
N ALA A 167 0.85 8.97 8.34
CA ALA A 167 -0.51 8.68 8.76
C ALA A 167 -0.52 7.34 9.49
N ALA A 168 -1.18 7.29 10.63
CA ALA A 168 -1.18 6.12 11.49
C ALA A 168 -2.60 5.79 12.01
N THR A 169 -2.73 4.71 12.79
CA THR A 169 -3.96 4.23 13.41
C THR A 169 -5.06 3.72 12.46
N MET A 170 -4.80 3.64 11.15
CA MET A 170 -5.80 3.08 10.25
C MET A 170 -5.85 1.55 10.34
N SER A 171 -7.04 0.98 10.17
CA SER A 171 -7.19 -0.47 9.94
C SER A 171 -6.63 -0.86 8.57
N GLN A 172 -6.34 -2.14 8.34
CA GLN A 172 -5.94 -2.61 7.01
C GLN A 172 -7.04 -2.33 5.96
N PHE A 173 -8.32 -2.44 6.34
CA PHE A 173 -9.42 -2.07 5.46
C PHE A 173 -9.38 -0.59 5.10
N GLY A 174 -9.16 0.30 6.08
CA GLY A 174 -8.97 1.73 5.83
C GLY A 174 -7.82 2.02 4.86
N ALA A 175 -6.68 1.35 5.07
CA ALA A 175 -5.52 1.43 4.18
C ALA A 175 -5.84 0.97 2.75
N ARG A 176 -6.58 -0.14 2.59
CA ARG A 176 -7.02 -0.66 1.28
C ARG A 176 -8.00 0.29 0.59
N GLN A 177 -8.95 0.87 1.33
CA GLN A 177 -9.88 1.87 0.78
C GLN A 177 -9.17 3.16 0.35
N TYR A 178 -8.14 3.58 1.10
CA TYR A 178 -7.28 4.67 0.65
C TYR A 178 -6.61 4.35 -0.69
N THR A 179 -6.05 3.15 -0.88
CA THR A 179 -5.43 2.78 -2.17
C THR A 179 -6.43 2.70 -3.32
N LYS A 180 -7.67 2.27 -3.05
CA LYS A 180 -8.78 2.32 -4.02
C LYS A 180 -9.11 3.76 -4.40
N TRP A 181 -9.27 4.65 -3.40
CA TRP A 181 -9.47 6.07 -3.62
C TRP A 181 -8.34 6.69 -4.43
N LEU A 182 -7.09 6.42 -4.04
CA LEU A 182 -5.90 6.92 -4.71
C LEU A 182 -5.87 6.49 -6.18
N SER A 183 -6.25 5.25 -6.46
CA SER A 183 -6.32 4.72 -7.83
C SER A 183 -7.36 5.45 -8.67
N LYS A 184 -8.55 5.67 -8.12
CA LYS A 184 -9.63 6.41 -8.81
C LYS A 184 -9.28 7.88 -8.99
N LYS A 185 -8.67 8.50 -7.95
CA LYS A 185 -8.27 9.91 -7.96
C LYS A 185 -7.20 10.21 -8.98
N SER A 186 -6.16 9.38 -9.05
CA SER A 186 -4.99 9.61 -9.91
C SER A 186 -5.13 9.05 -11.33
N GLY A 187 -6.09 8.14 -11.55
CA GLY A 187 -6.20 7.37 -12.79
C GLY A 187 -5.10 6.31 -12.96
N GLN A 188 -4.32 6.03 -11.91
CA GLN A 188 -3.29 5.01 -11.84
C GLN A 188 -3.71 3.92 -10.86
N PHE A 189 -3.22 2.69 -11.05
CA PHE A 189 -3.57 1.60 -10.14
C PHE A 189 -2.63 1.55 -8.94
N PHE A 190 -3.16 1.57 -7.73
CA PHE A 190 -2.43 1.45 -6.46
C PHE A 190 -3.05 0.39 -5.56
N ARG A 191 -2.22 -0.25 -4.75
CA ARG A 191 -2.58 -1.19 -3.70
C ARG A 191 -1.57 -1.19 -2.56
N LEU A 192 -1.86 -1.90 -1.50
CA LEU A 192 -0.83 -2.25 -0.52
C LEU A 192 0.19 -3.23 -1.13
N PRO A 193 1.44 -3.26 -0.66
CA PRO A 193 2.36 -4.34 -0.97
C PRO A 193 1.84 -5.66 -0.39
N ASN A 194 2.18 -6.79 -1.02
CA ASN A 194 2.18 -8.02 -0.27
C ASN A 194 3.48 -8.14 0.55
N GLU A 195 3.51 -9.09 1.46
CA GLU A 195 4.62 -9.24 2.39
C GLU A 195 5.95 -9.51 1.68
N ALA A 196 5.94 -10.32 0.62
CA ALA A 196 7.13 -10.64 -0.15
C ALA A 196 7.68 -9.42 -0.93
N GLU A 197 6.81 -8.59 -1.49
CA GLU A 197 7.20 -7.33 -2.15
C GLU A 197 7.80 -6.34 -1.15
N TRP A 198 7.17 -6.24 0.03
CA TRP A 198 7.64 -5.36 1.09
C TRP A 198 9.04 -5.73 1.56
N GLU A 199 9.28 -7.02 1.90
CA GLU A 199 10.58 -7.49 2.38
C GLU A 199 11.66 -7.36 1.29
N TYR A 200 11.33 -7.69 0.04
CA TYR A 200 12.25 -7.51 -1.08
C TYR A 200 12.71 -6.06 -1.23
N ALA A 201 11.78 -5.13 -1.16
CA ALA A 201 12.06 -3.71 -1.23
C ALA A 201 12.85 -3.19 -0.03
N CYS A 202 12.54 -3.69 1.18
CA CYS A 202 13.27 -3.36 2.41
C CYS A 202 14.73 -3.82 2.31
N ARG A 203 14.98 -5.06 1.91
CA ARG A 203 16.33 -5.63 1.73
C ARG A 203 17.16 -4.89 0.68
N ALA A 204 16.53 -4.37 -0.36
CA ALA A 204 17.19 -3.64 -1.43
C ALA A 204 18.43 -4.37 -2.01
N GLY A 205 18.32 -5.69 -2.20
CA GLY A 205 19.36 -6.55 -2.75
C GLY A 205 20.32 -7.17 -1.72
N THR A 206 20.17 -6.87 -0.43
CA THR A 206 20.98 -7.49 0.65
C THR A 206 20.36 -8.77 1.17
N THR A 207 21.20 -9.59 1.84
CA THR A 207 20.76 -10.79 2.57
C THR A 207 20.98 -10.66 4.08
N THR A 208 21.36 -9.47 4.52
CA THR A 208 21.68 -9.14 5.92
C THR A 208 20.41 -8.82 6.71
N ALA A 209 20.51 -8.72 8.04
CA ALA A 209 19.38 -8.41 8.92
C ALA A 209 18.72 -7.07 8.57
N TYR A 210 19.51 -6.09 8.17
CA TYR A 210 19.05 -4.77 7.71
C TYR A 210 19.56 -4.49 6.30
N SER A 211 19.00 -3.53 5.61
CA SER A 211 19.41 -3.12 4.25
C SER A 211 20.82 -2.54 4.16
N PHE A 212 21.43 -2.20 5.29
CA PHE A 212 22.78 -1.63 5.41
C PHE A 212 23.80 -2.61 6.02
N GLY A 213 23.41 -3.82 6.42
CA GLY A 213 24.27 -4.84 7.03
C GLY A 213 23.66 -5.51 8.27
N ASP A 214 24.52 -6.11 9.10
CA ASP A 214 24.10 -6.86 10.31
C ASP A 214 24.38 -6.13 11.62
N ASP A 215 24.96 -4.93 11.58
CA ASP A 215 25.30 -4.19 12.78
C ASP A 215 24.17 -3.26 13.23
N PRO A 216 23.42 -3.60 14.30
CA PRO A 216 22.30 -2.79 14.77
C PRO A 216 22.73 -1.39 15.30
N LYS A 217 24.03 -1.18 15.54
CA LYS A 217 24.53 0.15 15.98
C LYS A 217 24.39 1.22 14.91
N GLN A 218 24.31 0.82 13.63
CA GLN A 218 24.10 1.73 12.51
C GLN A 218 22.61 2.08 12.30
N LEU A 219 21.68 1.36 12.94
CA LEU A 219 20.25 1.50 12.70
C LEU A 219 19.76 2.94 12.94
N GLY A 220 20.31 3.64 13.92
CA GLY A 220 19.96 5.03 14.21
C GLY A 220 20.17 6.02 13.06
N ASP A 221 21.02 5.68 12.08
CA ASP A 221 21.20 6.49 10.85
C ASP A 221 20.07 6.28 9.84
N TYR A 222 19.39 5.13 9.90
CA TYR A 222 18.42 4.67 8.89
C TYR A 222 16.99 4.62 9.40
N ALA A 223 16.78 4.63 10.72
CA ALA A 223 15.47 4.35 11.29
C ALA A 223 15.20 5.11 12.60
N TRP A 224 13.91 5.26 12.90
CA TRP A 224 13.36 5.68 14.18
C TRP A 224 12.78 4.46 14.88
N THR A 225 13.35 4.09 16.02
CA THR A 225 12.94 2.96 16.87
C THR A 225 12.86 3.43 18.33
N ALA A 226 12.42 2.60 19.24
CA ALA A 226 12.38 2.93 20.68
C ALA A 226 13.73 3.47 21.23
N ALA A 227 14.83 3.10 20.57
CA ALA A 227 16.16 3.54 20.99
C ALA A 227 16.46 5.02 20.73
N ASN A 228 15.75 5.68 19.81
CA ASN A 228 16.08 7.04 19.35
C ASN A 228 14.90 7.91 18.91
N SER A 229 13.67 7.43 19.05
CA SER A 229 12.46 8.12 18.58
C SER A 229 11.87 9.11 19.58
N GLU A 230 12.28 9.05 20.87
CA GLU A 230 11.59 9.77 21.93
C GLU A 230 10.10 9.41 22.02
N GLU A 231 9.78 8.11 21.83
CA GLU A 231 8.44 7.54 21.92
C GLU A 231 7.39 8.19 20.97
N LYS A 232 7.81 8.67 19.81
CA LYS A 232 6.93 9.30 18.82
C LYS A 232 7.40 9.06 17.38
N PRO A 233 6.48 9.09 16.40
CA PRO A 233 6.85 9.08 14.99
C PRO A 233 7.52 10.40 14.60
N HIS A 234 8.33 10.36 13.57
CA HIS A 234 9.02 11.51 13.00
C HIS A 234 8.57 11.77 11.56
N PHE A 235 8.89 12.96 11.05
CA PHE A 235 8.65 13.28 9.65
C PHE A 235 9.31 12.23 8.76
N VAL A 236 8.58 11.79 7.75
CA VAL A 236 9.07 10.79 6.81
C VAL A 236 10.31 11.28 6.06
N GLY A 237 11.20 10.36 5.72
CA GLY A 237 12.37 10.66 4.88
C GLY A 237 13.52 11.39 5.58
N LEU A 238 13.52 11.53 6.89
CA LEU A 238 14.60 12.22 7.62
C LEU A 238 15.87 11.37 7.79
N LYS A 239 15.74 10.06 7.82
CA LYS A 239 16.85 9.11 7.93
C LYS A 239 17.39 8.73 6.56
N LYS A 240 18.58 8.09 6.53
CA LYS A 240 19.17 7.61 5.29
C LYS A 240 18.27 6.58 4.61
N PRO A 241 18.12 6.63 3.29
CA PRO A 241 17.37 5.61 2.55
C PRO A 241 18.17 4.30 2.46
N ASN A 242 17.45 3.22 2.13
CA ASN A 242 18.10 1.98 1.73
C ASN A 242 18.78 2.12 0.33
N PRO A 243 19.55 1.11 -0.13
CA PRO A 243 20.25 1.17 -1.43
C PRO A 243 19.35 1.46 -2.64
N TRP A 244 18.06 1.24 -2.52
CA TRP A 244 17.12 1.54 -3.62
C TRP A 244 16.45 2.91 -3.51
N GLY A 245 16.71 3.66 -2.44
CA GLY A 245 16.20 5.02 -2.26
C GLY A 245 14.89 5.08 -1.48
N LEU A 246 14.50 4.00 -0.79
CA LEU A 246 13.34 3.95 0.08
C LEU A 246 13.73 4.36 1.51
N HIS A 247 12.96 5.23 2.12
CA HIS A 247 13.15 5.68 3.49
C HIS A 247 12.25 4.91 4.47
N ASP A 248 12.64 4.94 5.72
CA ASP A 248 11.86 4.49 6.88
C ASP A 248 11.45 3.00 6.87
N MET A 249 12.17 2.17 6.06
CA MET A 249 11.90 0.73 5.94
C MET A 249 12.25 -0.08 7.20
N HIS A 250 12.86 0.51 8.20
CA HIS A 250 13.37 -0.16 9.40
C HIS A 250 12.87 0.48 10.71
N GLY A 251 11.75 1.24 10.68
CA GLY A 251 11.20 1.92 11.85
C GLY A 251 10.19 2.98 11.45
N ASN A 252 10.03 4.01 12.26
CA ASN A 252 9.04 5.06 12.21
C ASN A 252 7.63 4.50 12.46
N VAL A 253 6.90 3.98 11.47
CA VAL A 253 5.63 3.28 11.70
C VAL A 253 5.63 1.90 11.06
N LEU A 254 4.93 0.96 11.68
CA LEU A 254 4.59 -0.34 11.09
C LEU A 254 3.77 -0.15 9.82
N GLU A 255 3.91 -1.05 8.86
CA GLU A 255 3.24 -0.95 7.59
C GLU A 255 2.38 -2.16 7.28
N TRP A 256 1.12 -1.91 6.93
CA TRP A 256 0.22 -2.94 6.46
C TRP A 256 0.71 -3.59 5.16
N THR A 257 0.63 -4.92 5.13
CA THR A 257 0.69 -5.71 3.90
C THR A 257 -0.68 -6.31 3.58
N LEU A 258 -0.83 -6.96 2.42
CA LEU A 258 -2.07 -7.64 2.02
C LEU A 258 -2.29 -8.97 2.76
N ASP A 259 -1.28 -9.48 3.45
CA ASP A 259 -1.20 -10.87 3.88
C ASP A 259 -1.86 -11.14 5.22
N ALA A 260 -2.48 -12.32 5.34
CA ALA A 260 -2.79 -12.93 6.62
C ALA A 260 -1.51 -13.39 7.31
N TYR A 261 -1.42 -13.12 8.61
CA TYR A 261 -0.33 -13.65 9.41
C TYR A 261 -0.53 -15.15 9.69
N SER A 262 0.55 -15.91 9.64
CA SER A 262 0.60 -17.30 10.03
C SER A 262 1.83 -17.55 10.90
N LYS A 263 1.65 -18.25 12.02
CA LYS A 263 2.76 -18.76 12.86
C LYS A 263 3.64 -19.77 12.12
N ASP A 264 3.09 -20.40 11.10
CA ASP A 264 3.84 -21.32 10.21
C ASP A 264 4.69 -20.60 9.17
N GLY A 265 4.74 -19.28 9.22
CA GLY A 265 5.52 -18.45 8.33
C GLY A 265 5.18 -18.68 6.86
N TYR A 266 6.20 -19.02 6.08
CA TYR A 266 6.11 -19.19 4.63
C TYR A 266 5.93 -20.62 4.16
N LYS A 267 5.47 -21.54 5.04
CA LYS A 267 5.23 -22.95 4.66
C LYS A 267 4.27 -23.08 3.47
N PHE A 268 3.31 -22.18 3.33
CA PHE A 268 2.35 -22.19 2.21
C PHE A 268 3.00 -22.00 0.83
N LEU A 269 4.21 -21.43 0.78
CA LEU A 269 4.98 -21.25 -0.46
C LEU A 269 5.93 -22.43 -0.77
N VAL A 270 6.15 -23.33 0.20
CA VAL A 270 7.06 -24.47 0.01
C VAL A 270 6.44 -25.45 -0.99
N GLY A 271 7.14 -25.68 -2.12
CA GLY A 271 6.65 -26.55 -3.19
C GLY A 271 5.52 -25.96 -4.03
N ALA A 272 5.11 -24.72 -3.78
CA ALA A 272 4.19 -24.01 -4.65
C ALA A 272 4.82 -23.81 -6.05
N LYS A 273 3.96 -23.71 -7.07
CA LYS A 273 4.44 -23.34 -8.41
C LYS A 273 5.09 -21.95 -8.33
N PRO A 274 6.20 -21.76 -9.05
CA PRO A 274 6.80 -20.44 -9.15
C PRO A 274 5.73 -19.42 -9.58
N GLY A 275 5.61 -18.36 -8.82
CA GLY A 275 4.70 -17.27 -9.07
C GLY A 275 5.34 -15.95 -8.68
N SER A 276 4.80 -14.86 -9.14
CA SER A 276 5.22 -13.51 -8.78
C SER A 276 4.01 -12.63 -8.47
N GLY A 277 4.27 -11.47 -7.90
CA GLY A 277 3.21 -10.53 -7.56
C GLY A 277 2.19 -11.13 -6.59
N LEU A 278 0.90 -10.99 -6.90
CA LEU A 278 -0.19 -11.42 -6.02
C LEU A 278 -0.26 -12.94 -5.76
N ALA A 279 0.40 -13.78 -6.57
CA ALA A 279 0.48 -15.22 -6.33
C ALA A 279 1.27 -15.58 -5.07
N LEU A 280 2.06 -14.65 -4.53
CA LEU A 280 2.82 -14.81 -3.29
C LEU A 280 2.04 -14.42 -2.04
N THR A 281 0.83 -13.89 -2.19
CA THR A 281 0.03 -13.37 -1.07
C THR A 281 -0.68 -14.49 -0.33
N ASN A 282 -0.52 -14.52 1.00
CA ASN A 282 -1.37 -15.31 1.89
C ASN A 282 -2.68 -14.56 2.16
N TRP A 283 -3.70 -14.78 1.32
CA TRP A 283 -4.94 -14.01 1.37
C TRP A 283 -5.69 -14.20 2.70
N PRO A 284 -6.03 -13.11 3.41
CA PRO A 284 -6.83 -13.17 4.63
C PRO A 284 -8.23 -13.73 4.38
N LYS A 285 -8.75 -14.45 5.39
CA LYS A 285 -10.14 -14.91 5.45
C LYS A 285 -10.86 -14.36 6.69
N GLU A 286 -10.06 -13.91 7.65
CA GLU A 286 -10.52 -13.37 8.93
C GLU A 286 -10.07 -11.92 9.05
N LEU A 287 -10.68 -11.17 9.96
CA LEU A 287 -10.29 -9.81 10.27
C LEU A 287 -8.84 -9.74 10.75
N PHE A 288 -8.45 -10.66 11.63
CA PHE A 288 -7.12 -10.79 12.24
C PHE A 288 -6.71 -12.28 12.35
N PRO A 289 -5.41 -12.59 12.54
CA PRO A 289 -4.28 -11.66 12.45
C PRO A 289 -3.82 -11.40 11.00
N ARG A 290 -3.32 -10.19 10.75
CA ARG A 290 -2.73 -9.78 9.48
C ARG A 290 -1.29 -9.37 9.68
N VAL A 291 -0.51 -9.31 8.58
CA VAL A 291 0.92 -9.02 8.65
C VAL A 291 1.20 -7.53 8.65
N LEU A 292 2.04 -7.13 9.60
CA LEU A 292 2.69 -5.82 9.68
C LEU A 292 4.21 -5.98 9.57
N ARG A 293 4.85 -4.99 8.95
CA ARG A 293 6.28 -5.00 8.67
C ARG A 293 6.93 -3.68 9.08
N GLY A 294 8.26 -3.68 9.23
CA GLY A 294 9.10 -2.49 9.36
C GLY A 294 9.54 -2.16 10.77
N GLY A 295 8.85 -2.61 11.81
CA GLY A 295 9.01 -2.10 13.15
C GLY A 295 8.42 -0.68 13.28
N SER A 296 8.52 -0.06 14.43
CA SER A 296 8.05 1.30 14.66
C SER A 296 8.91 2.07 15.66
N PHE A 297 8.55 3.31 15.86
CA PHE A 297 9.15 4.18 16.87
C PHE A 297 9.07 3.64 18.31
N GLU A 298 8.15 2.70 18.58
CA GLU A 298 7.93 2.09 19.90
C GLU A 298 8.66 0.77 20.08
N PHE A 299 9.17 0.16 19.00
CA PHE A 299 9.70 -1.19 19.05
C PHE A 299 11.23 -1.25 19.15
N ASP A 300 11.70 -2.36 19.75
CA ASP A 300 13.12 -2.70 19.80
C ASP A 300 13.71 -2.83 18.39
N PRO A 301 14.96 -2.41 18.18
CA PRO A 301 15.68 -2.58 16.92
C PRO A 301 15.60 -3.98 16.28
N ALA A 302 15.48 -5.03 17.08
CA ALA A 302 15.33 -6.40 16.57
C ALA A 302 14.05 -6.60 15.76
N LEU A 303 13.00 -5.83 16.00
CA LEU A 303 11.75 -5.86 15.25
C LEU A 303 11.80 -5.00 13.97
N ALA A 304 12.85 -4.22 13.79
CA ALA A 304 13.09 -3.43 12.60
C ALA A 304 13.94 -4.16 11.53
N ARG A 305 14.27 -5.45 11.73
CA ARG A 305 14.98 -6.26 10.71
C ARG A 305 14.12 -6.45 9.46
N SER A 306 14.77 -6.62 8.32
CA SER A 306 14.07 -6.80 7.04
C SER A 306 13.08 -7.96 7.05
N ALA A 307 13.38 -9.05 7.78
CA ALA A 307 12.54 -10.24 7.87
C ALA A 307 11.58 -10.22 9.07
N ALA A 308 11.70 -9.27 9.99
CA ALA A 308 10.85 -9.22 11.17
C ALA A 308 9.38 -9.00 10.78
N ARG A 309 8.50 -9.74 11.44
CA ARG A 309 7.05 -9.75 11.20
C ARG A 309 6.31 -9.43 12.49
N LEU A 310 5.17 -8.78 12.39
CA LEU A 310 4.25 -8.62 13.51
C LEU A 310 2.85 -9.06 13.07
N ALA A 311 2.19 -9.80 13.95
CA ALA A 311 0.78 -10.13 13.82
C ALA A 311 -0.06 -8.97 14.34
N SER A 312 -1.09 -8.57 13.63
CA SER A 312 -2.12 -7.71 14.20
C SER A 312 -2.94 -8.46 15.25
N ASP A 313 -3.50 -7.73 16.21
CA ASP A 313 -4.22 -8.31 17.35
C ASP A 313 -5.55 -7.57 17.55
N ASP A 314 -6.66 -8.26 17.27
CA ASP A 314 -7.99 -7.68 17.34
C ASP A 314 -8.48 -7.43 18.76
N GLU A 315 -8.16 -8.32 19.69
CA GLU A 315 -8.59 -8.19 21.08
C GLU A 315 -8.01 -6.93 21.71
N LYS A 316 -6.75 -6.63 21.42
CA LYS A 316 -6.06 -5.46 21.96
C LYS A 316 -6.30 -4.17 21.18
N TRP A 317 -6.55 -4.25 19.89
CA TRP A 317 -6.58 -3.06 19.03
C TRP A 317 -7.98 -2.50 18.77
N TYR A 318 -9.00 -3.27 19.10
CA TYR A 318 -10.40 -2.85 18.95
C TYR A 318 -11.19 -2.78 20.24
N ASP A 319 -10.68 -3.33 21.34
CA ASP A 319 -11.53 -3.72 22.48
C ASP A 319 -11.65 -2.72 23.60
N THR A 320 -10.97 -1.61 23.56
CA THR A 320 -10.62 -0.99 24.81
C THR A 320 -11.62 -0.09 25.47
N ASP A 321 -12.53 0.52 24.76
CA ASP A 321 -13.48 1.40 25.43
C ASP A 321 -14.91 1.02 25.07
N PRO A 322 -15.73 0.51 26.02
CA PRO A 322 -17.14 0.20 25.76
C PRO A 322 -17.94 1.42 25.30
N ASN A 323 -17.44 2.63 25.53
CA ASN A 323 -18.04 3.88 25.06
C ASN A 323 -17.57 4.27 23.67
N ARG A 324 -16.57 3.57 23.11
CA ARG A 324 -16.06 3.85 21.75
C ARG A 324 -16.60 2.82 20.79
N PRO A 325 -17.39 3.24 19.81
CA PRO A 325 -17.85 2.32 18.80
C PRO A 325 -16.68 1.84 17.96
N LYS A 326 -16.52 0.52 17.79
CA LYS A 326 -15.56 -0.10 16.87
C LYS A 326 -15.71 0.51 15.47
N SER A 327 -14.62 0.94 14.87
CA SER A 327 -14.61 1.54 13.54
C SER A 327 -13.99 0.59 12.51
N PRO A 328 -14.60 0.34 11.35
CA PRO A 328 -13.97 -0.47 10.32
C PRO A 328 -12.74 0.22 9.69
N TRP A 329 -12.58 1.52 9.85
CA TRP A 329 -11.47 2.29 9.26
C TRP A 329 -10.33 2.62 10.22
N TRP A 330 -10.61 2.65 11.54
CA TRP A 330 -9.68 3.13 12.55
C TRP A 330 -9.46 2.12 13.65
N LEU A 331 -8.22 2.00 14.09
CA LEU A 331 -7.84 1.30 15.31
C LEU A 331 -7.83 2.31 16.45
N THR A 332 -8.16 1.88 17.65
CA THR A 332 -8.41 2.81 18.77
C THR A 332 -7.54 2.58 19.98
N ASP A 333 -6.68 1.55 19.96
CA ASP A 333 -5.87 1.18 21.11
C ASP A 333 -4.39 1.54 20.95
N ASP A 334 -3.68 1.62 22.06
CA ASP A 334 -2.29 2.01 22.17
C ASP A 334 -1.34 1.29 21.20
N PRO A 335 -1.40 -0.03 21.04
CA PRO A 335 -0.50 -0.72 20.12
C PRO A 335 -0.66 -0.33 18.66
N ALA A 336 -1.78 0.28 18.29
CA ALA A 336 -2.06 0.67 16.92
C ALA A 336 -1.58 2.08 16.54
N ARG A 337 -1.04 2.84 17.47
CA ARG A 337 -0.59 4.23 17.26
C ARG A 337 0.51 4.36 16.24
N GLY A 338 1.36 3.36 16.14
CA GLY A 338 2.47 3.28 15.20
C GLY A 338 2.17 2.45 13.94
N ILE A 339 0.92 2.33 13.49
CA ILE A 339 0.55 1.52 12.32
C ILE A 339 0.09 2.41 11.17
N GLY A 340 0.89 2.43 10.12
CA GLY A 340 0.65 3.14 8.88
C GLY A 340 0.70 2.23 7.65
N MET A 341 1.11 2.78 6.51
CA MET A 341 1.20 2.04 5.25
C MET A 341 2.09 2.75 4.24
N ARG A 342 2.49 2.02 3.20
CA ARG A 342 2.96 2.56 1.92
C ARG A 342 2.25 1.94 0.74
N VAL A 343 2.35 2.52 -0.45
CA VAL A 343 1.61 2.10 -1.63
C VAL A 343 2.51 1.51 -2.70
N VAL A 344 1.99 0.48 -3.38
CA VAL A 344 2.60 -0.15 -4.55
C VAL A 344 1.83 0.21 -5.81
N ARG A 345 2.57 0.44 -6.89
CA ARG A 345 2.05 0.44 -8.26
C ARG A 345 2.77 -0.64 -9.06
N PRO A 346 2.10 -1.74 -9.44
CA PRO A 346 2.71 -2.80 -10.22
C PRO A 346 2.89 -2.37 -11.68
N THR A 347 3.82 -3.00 -12.39
CA THR A 347 3.96 -2.86 -13.85
C THR A 347 2.90 -3.64 -14.61
N ILE A 348 2.48 -4.77 -14.05
CA ILE A 348 1.43 -5.64 -14.60
C ILE A 348 0.17 -5.43 -13.76
N LEU A 349 -0.88 -4.95 -14.40
CA LEU A 349 -2.16 -4.78 -13.70
C LEU A 349 -2.77 -6.15 -13.39
N PRO A 350 -3.38 -6.32 -12.20
CA PRO A 350 -4.12 -7.54 -11.88
C PRO A 350 -5.35 -7.68 -12.77
N ASP A 351 -5.80 -8.91 -12.94
CA ASP A 351 -7.08 -9.18 -13.59
C ASP A 351 -8.23 -8.52 -12.82
N THR A 352 -9.28 -8.11 -13.55
CA THR A 352 -10.45 -7.48 -12.92
C THR A 352 -11.10 -8.35 -11.85
N ALA A 353 -11.01 -9.68 -12.00
CA ALA A 353 -11.49 -10.64 -11.01
C ALA A 353 -10.70 -10.64 -9.69
N GLU A 354 -9.47 -10.10 -9.67
CA GLU A 354 -8.63 -9.98 -8.48
C GLU A 354 -8.84 -8.66 -7.73
N LEU A 355 -9.39 -7.64 -8.39
CA LEU A 355 -9.60 -6.31 -7.78
C LEU A 355 -10.38 -6.35 -6.46
N PRO A 356 -11.45 -7.16 -6.31
CA PRO A 356 -12.16 -7.26 -5.04
C PRO A 356 -11.26 -7.71 -3.88
N LYS A 357 -10.35 -8.65 -4.11
CA LYS A 357 -9.42 -9.10 -3.07
C LYS A 357 -8.50 -7.99 -2.57
N LEU A 358 -8.19 -7.02 -3.43
CA LEU A 358 -7.28 -5.91 -3.11
C LEU A 358 -7.96 -4.80 -2.33
N TRP A 359 -9.24 -4.54 -2.59
CA TRP A 359 -9.91 -3.34 -2.13
C TRP A 359 -11.20 -3.59 -1.37
N GLU A 360 -11.96 -4.66 -1.70
CA GLU A 360 -13.27 -4.88 -1.10
C GLU A 360 -13.17 -5.50 0.29
N ILE A 361 -14.28 -5.50 0.99
CA ILE A 361 -14.45 -6.14 2.29
C ILE A 361 -14.22 -7.65 2.13
N ASP A 362 -13.45 -8.23 3.01
CA ASP A 362 -13.04 -9.63 2.98
C ASP A 362 -13.44 -10.43 4.23
N ASN A 363 -14.21 -9.82 5.14
CA ASN A 363 -14.70 -10.46 6.35
C ASN A 363 -16.02 -9.84 6.83
N GLU A 364 -16.84 -10.65 7.52
CA GLU A 364 -18.17 -10.28 7.98
C GLU A 364 -18.18 -9.14 9.02
N GLN A 365 -17.17 -9.07 9.89
CA GLN A 365 -17.11 -8.01 10.92
C GLN A 365 -16.92 -6.63 10.29
N THR A 366 -16.03 -6.53 9.30
CA THR A 366 -15.84 -5.28 8.56
C THR A 366 -17.10 -4.90 7.78
N GLU A 367 -17.77 -5.88 7.14
CA GLU A 367 -19.00 -5.64 6.38
C GLU A 367 -20.12 -5.10 7.27
N ALA A 368 -20.34 -5.74 8.41
CA ALA A 368 -21.33 -5.31 9.38
C ALA A 368 -21.03 -3.89 9.90
N GLY A 369 -19.77 -3.63 10.26
CA GLY A 369 -19.34 -2.30 10.73
C GLY A 369 -19.50 -1.20 9.70
N VAL A 370 -19.14 -1.44 8.45
CA VAL A 370 -19.31 -0.46 7.33
C VAL A 370 -20.80 -0.22 7.09
N THR A 371 -21.60 -1.28 6.98
CA THR A 371 -23.04 -1.19 6.71
C THR A 371 -23.76 -0.39 7.81
N GLU A 372 -23.46 -0.68 9.07
CA GLU A 372 -24.03 0.05 10.20
C GLU A 372 -23.68 1.55 10.14
N ARG A 373 -22.40 1.87 9.91
CA ARG A 373 -21.94 3.25 9.88
C ARG A 373 -22.54 4.06 8.73
N LEU A 374 -22.57 3.50 7.54
CA LEU A 374 -23.21 4.14 6.39
C LEU A 374 -24.72 4.35 6.62
N GLY A 375 -25.40 3.34 7.20
CA GLY A 375 -26.81 3.42 7.55
C GLY A 375 -27.13 4.50 8.60
N GLN A 376 -26.19 4.81 9.49
CA GLN A 376 -26.29 5.90 10.48
C GLN A 376 -25.86 7.27 9.93
N GLY A 377 -25.48 7.37 8.65
CA GLY A 377 -24.92 8.59 8.08
C GLY A 377 -23.52 8.94 8.60
N ARG A 378 -22.81 7.97 9.15
CA ARG A 378 -21.45 8.07 9.67
C ARG A 378 -20.48 7.43 8.66
N GLY A 379 -19.61 8.21 8.07
CA GLY A 379 -18.87 7.81 6.89
C GLY A 379 -19.68 8.07 5.61
N SER A 380 -19.08 7.79 4.50
CA SER A 380 -19.67 8.05 3.19
C SER A 380 -19.22 7.04 2.13
N GLN A 381 -20.02 6.94 1.08
CA GLN A 381 -19.71 6.12 -0.08
C GLN A 381 -20.08 6.87 -1.35
N GLY A 382 -19.20 6.83 -2.35
CA GLY A 382 -19.43 7.47 -3.62
C GLY A 382 -18.52 6.94 -4.71
N VAL A 383 -18.82 7.28 -5.96
CA VAL A 383 -17.99 6.94 -7.11
C VAL A 383 -17.23 8.17 -7.58
N ILE A 384 -15.91 8.12 -7.53
CA ILE A 384 -15.04 9.17 -8.02
C ILE A 384 -14.99 9.08 -9.54
N ILE A 385 -15.39 10.15 -10.22
CA ILE A 385 -15.30 10.25 -11.68
C ILE A 385 -13.94 10.85 -12.00
N PRO A 386 -13.03 10.11 -12.68
CA PRO A 386 -11.76 10.67 -13.10
C PRO A 386 -11.96 11.88 -14.01
N PRO A 387 -11.06 12.88 -13.98
CA PRO A 387 -11.09 13.98 -14.93
C PRO A 387 -11.04 13.46 -16.37
N GLY A 388 -11.99 13.85 -17.22
CA GLY A 388 -11.97 13.53 -18.65
C GLY A 388 -12.75 12.29 -19.08
N LYS A 389 -13.60 11.72 -18.24
CA LYS A 389 -14.65 10.78 -18.65
C LYS A 389 -16.02 11.39 -18.65
#